data_088d32c374fdafe28880d47e1721e405
#
_entry.id   088d32c374fdafe28880d47e1721e405
#
_cell.length_a   1.000
_cell.length_b   1.000
_cell.length_c   1.000
_cell.angle_alpha   90.00
_cell.angle_beta   90.00
_cell.angle_gamma   90.00
#
_symmetry.space_group_name_H-M   'P 1'
#
loop_
_entity.id
_entity.type
_entity.pdbx_description
1 polymer ?
#
loop_
_entity_poly.entity_id
_entity_poly.type
_entity_poly.pdbx_seq_one_letter_code
_entity_poly.pdbx_strand_id
1 'polypeptide(L)'
;MGISFSADEVFEMAMDIEKNGEAYYRKALALAKSAGVKAVFSDLMEQERMHYATFKGLREKLPPRTSLPTVADPESEEYLYLDALVKSRLFSTAREAEALAAKAGDEIEALKSALTFEKDTILFFQTMKAITDERLGRSEVDRIIEEEHRHVVRISKAIKEAEGKGSR
;
A
#
# COMPACT_ATOMS: atom_id res chain seq x y z
N MET A 1 -2.76 -27.61 12.50
CA MET A 1 -2.71 -27.41 11.03
C MET A 1 -2.29 -25.96 10.85
N GLY A 2 -1.08 -25.72 10.31
CA GLY A 2 -0.66 -24.38 9.96
C GLY A 2 -1.57 -23.80 8.86
N ILE A 3 -1.96 -22.56 8.99
CA ILE A 3 -2.66 -21.84 7.93
C ILE A 3 -1.56 -21.43 6.94
N SER A 4 -1.65 -21.84 5.69
CA SER A 4 -0.72 -21.44 4.63
C SER A 4 -1.44 -20.52 3.66
N PHE A 5 -0.81 -19.39 3.31
CA PHE A 5 -1.28 -18.54 2.23
C PHE A 5 -0.93 -19.14 0.87
N SER A 6 -1.86 -19.05 -0.04
CA SER A 6 -1.56 -19.19 -1.46
C SER A 6 -1.00 -17.86 -1.99
N ALA A 7 -0.17 -17.93 -3.03
CA ALA A 7 0.29 -16.73 -3.72
C ALA A 7 -0.90 -15.88 -4.25
N ASP A 8 -2.00 -16.53 -4.62
CA ASP A 8 -3.23 -15.86 -5.04
C ASP A 8 -3.81 -14.95 -3.94
N GLU A 9 -3.90 -15.46 -2.70
CA GLU A 9 -4.40 -14.68 -1.56
C GLU A 9 -3.47 -13.52 -1.20
N VAL A 10 -2.16 -13.72 -1.27
CA VAL A 10 -1.18 -12.66 -0.99
C VAL A 10 -1.25 -11.54 -2.04
N PHE A 11 -1.38 -11.88 -3.33
CA PHE A 11 -1.57 -10.88 -4.38
C PHE A 11 -2.94 -10.20 -4.28
N GLU A 12 -3.98 -10.89 -3.85
CA GLU A 12 -5.29 -10.28 -3.59
C GLU A 12 -5.21 -9.23 -2.49
N MET A 13 -4.54 -9.55 -1.37
CA MET A 13 -4.28 -8.58 -0.30
C MET A 13 -3.51 -7.36 -0.80
N ALA A 14 -2.44 -7.57 -1.58
CA ALA A 14 -1.68 -6.48 -2.18
C ALA A 14 -2.58 -5.59 -3.05
N MET A 15 -3.38 -6.18 -3.93
CA MET A 15 -4.33 -5.44 -4.77
C MET A 15 -5.35 -4.64 -3.97
N ASP A 16 -5.81 -5.14 -2.84
CA ASP A 16 -6.76 -4.43 -1.97
C ASP A 16 -6.08 -3.24 -1.26
N ILE A 17 -4.82 -3.38 -0.85
CA ILE A 17 -4.02 -2.28 -0.29
C ILE A 17 -3.91 -1.14 -1.32
N GLU A 18 -3.53 -1.44 -2.56
CA GLU A 18 -3.39 -0.44 -3.63
C GLU A 18 -4.72 0.26 -3.96
N LYS A 19 -5.81 -0.49 -4.01
CA LYS A 19 -7.16 0.08 -4.17
C LYS A 19 -7.54 1.04 -3.04
N ASN A 20 -7.18 0.69 -1.82
CA ASN A 20 -7.46 1.50 -0.65
C ASN A 20 -6.61 2.77 -0.67
N GLY A 21 -5.34 2.67 -1.05
CA GLY A 21 -4.44 3.81 -1.29
C GLY A 21 -4.97 4.75 -2.36
N GLU A 22 -5.37 4.22 -3.53
CA GLU A 22 -6.02 5.03 -4.58
C GLU A 22 -7.24 5.78 -4.06
N ALA A 23 -8.12 5.11 -3.32
CA ALA A 23 -9.31 5.72 -2.77
C ALA A 23 -8.99 6.84 -1.76
N TYR A 24 -7.98 6.62 -0.91
CA TYR A 24 -7.46 7.62 0.01
C TYR A 24 -6.97 8.85 -0.74
N TYR A 25 -6.05 8.67 -1.70
CA TYR A 25 -5.44 9.77 -2.44
C TYR A 25 -6.44 10.51 -3.31
N ARG A 26 -7.39 9.83 -3.93
CA ARG A 26 -8.50 10.47 -4.65
C ARG A 26 -9.31 11.40 -3.74
N LYS A 27 -9.64 10.95 -2.54
CA LYS A 27 -10.38 11.76 -1.58
C LYS A 27 -9.56 12.92 -1.04
N ALA A 28 -8.31 12.68 -0.67
CA ALA A 28 -7.38 13.70 -0.19
C ALA A 28 -7.12 14.78 -1.27
N LEU A 29 -6.95 14.38 -2.52
CA LEU A 29 -6.81 15.28 -3.68
C LEU A 29 -8.01 16.22 -3.83
N ALA A 30 -9.22 15.66 -3.69
CA ALA A 30 -10.46 16.44 -3.79
C ALA A 30 -10.60 17.48 -2.68
N LEU A 31 -10.03 17.25 -1.50
CA LEU A 31 -10.08 18.13 -0.33
C LEU A 31 -8.89 19.08 -0.24
N ALA A 32 -7.77 18.77 -0.90
CA ALA A 32 -6.57 19.58 -0.89
C ALA A 32 -6.82 20.97 -1.49
N LYS A 33 -6.16 21.98 -0.94
CA LYS A 33 -6.29 23.39 -1.35
C LYS A 33 -5.07 23.87 -2.12
N SER A 34 -3.87 23.55 -1.63
CA SER A 34 -2.62 23.98 -2.24
C SER A 34 -2.27 23.18 -3.49
N ALA A 35 -1.78 23.83 -4.53
CA ALA A 35 -1.38 23.20 -5.78
C ALA A 35 -0.28 22.14 -5.58
N GLY A 36 0.65 22.38 -4.65
CA GLY A 36 1.74 21.46 -4.35
C GLY A 36 1.22 20.14 -3.76
N VAL A 37 0.32 20.20 -2.78
CA VAL A 37 -0.27 19.02 -2.15
C VAL A 37 -1.18 18.26 -3.14
N LYS A 38 -1.96 19.00 -3.95
CA LYS A 38 -2.74 18.38 -5.04
C LYS A 38 -1.87 17.58 -6.00
N ALA A 39 -0.73 18.13 -6.41
CA ALA A 39 0.20 17.46 -7.30
C ALA A 39 0.74 16.17 -6.67
N VAL A 40 1.06 16.18 -5.36
CA VAL A 40 1.50 14.99 -4.63
C VAL A 40 0.41 13.91 -4.61
N PHE A 41 -0.81 14.24 -4.16
CA PHE A 41 -1.89 13.25 -4.09
C PHE A 41 -2.33 12.72 -5.46
N SER A 42 -2.29 13.58 -6.50
CA SER A 42 -2.60 13.15 -7.86
C SER A 42 -1.60 12.12 -8.39
N ASP A 43 -0.32 12.35 -8.13
CA ASP A 43 0.74 11.44 -8.57
C ASP A 43 0.69 10.12 -7.78
N LEU A 44 0.55 10.18 -6.46
CA LEU A 44 0.41 8.97 -5.63
C LEU A 44 -0.80 8.15 -6.07
N MET A 45 -1.94 8.76 -6.29
CA MET A 45 -3.13 8.06 -6.81
C MET A 45 -2.86 7.29 -8.11
N GLU A 46 -2.09 7.86 -9.03
CA GLU A 46 -1.73 7.20 -10.29
C GLU A 46 -0.73 6.07 -10.07
N GLN A 47 0.21 6.23 -9.14
CA GLN A 47 1.15 5.16 -8.78
C GLN A 47 0.42 3.94 -8.20
N GLU A 48 -0.53 4.13 -7.27
CA GLU A 48 -1.35 3.04 -6.72
C GLU A 48 -2.09 2.27 -7.82
N ARG A 49 -2.61 2.96 -8.84
CA ARG A 49 -3.23 2.29 -10.00
C ARG A 49 -2.26 1.42 -10.78
N MET A 50 -1.03 1.89 -10.95
CA MET A 50 0.01 1.13 -11.66
C MET A 50 0.46 -0.08 -10.83
N HIS A 51 0.62 0.06 -9.52
CA HIS A 51 0.92 -1.04 -8.62
C HIS A 51 -0.18 -2.10 -8.63
N TYR A 52 -1.45 -1.67 -8.51
CA TYR A 52 -2.61 -2.55 -8.64
C TYR A 52 -2.58 -3.36 -9.94
N ALA A 53 -2.33 -2.69 -11.08
CA ALA A 53 -2.26 -3.36 -12.38
C ALA A 53 -1.10 -4.36 -12.44
N THR A 54 0.04 -4.05 -11.82
CA THR A 54 1.19 -4.96 -11.71
C THR A 54 0.83 -6.21 -10.91
N PHE A 55 0.27 -6.06 -9.70
CA PHE A 55 -0.15 -7.21 -8.89
C PHE A 55 -1.23 -8.04 -9.56
N LYS A 56 -2.20 -7.40 -10.23
CA LYS A 56 -3.20 -8.09 -11.02
C LYS A 56 -2.56 -8.93 -12.13
N GLY A 57 -1.62 -8.36 -12.87
CA GLY A 57 -0.90 -9.08 -13.92
C GLY A 57 -0.04 -10.24 -13.41
N LEU A 58 0.54 -10.12 -12.21
CA LEU A 58 1.26 -11.21 -11.55
C LEU A 58 0.28 -12.32 -11.13
N ARG A 59 -0.85 -11.95 -10.51
CA ARG A 59 -1.89 -12.89 -10.10
C ARG A 59 -2.45 -13.70 -11.28
N GLU A 60 -2.70 -13.03 -12.41
CA GLU A 60 -3.21 -13.69 -13.63
C GLU A 60 -2.23 -14.71 -14.25
N LYS A 61 -0.94 -14.58 -13.96
CA LYS A 61 0.11 -15.51 -14.41
C LYS A 61 0.33 -16.69 -13.47
N LEU A 62 -0.33 -16.72 -12.32
CA LEU A 62 -0.20 -17.82 -11.38
C LEU A 62 -0.68 -19.14 -12.03
N PRO A 63 0.02 -20.25 -11.76
CA PRO A 63 -0.46 -21.57 -12.19
C PRO A 63 -1.80 -21.90 -11.52
N PRO A 64 -2.58 -22.85 -12.05
CA PRO A 64 -3.83 -23.28 -11.44
C PRO A 64 -3.68 -23.59 -9.95
N ARG A 65 -4.67 -23.29 -9.14
CA ARG A 65 -4.65 -23.40 -7.66
C ARG A 65 -4.12 -24.75 -7.14
N THR A 66 -4.29 -25.83 -7.88
CA THR A 66 -3.82 -27.18 -7.53
C THR A 66 -2.30 -27.35 -7.59
N SER A 67 -1.58 -26.42 -8.22
CA SER A 67 -0.12 -26.45 -8.40
C SER A 67 0.61 -25.26 -7.77
N LEU A 68 -0.10 -24.40 -7.02
CA LEU A 68 0.53 -23.29 -6.33
C LEU A 68 1.43 -23.81 -5.20
N PRO A 69 2.69 -23.32 -5.13
CA PRO A 69 3.48 -23.53 -3.93
C PRO A 69 2.75 -22.88 -2.76
N THR A 70 2.42 -23.66 -1.76
CA THR A 70 1.98 -23.11 -0.47
C THR A 70 3.20 -22.53 0.22
N VAL A 71 3.09 -21.33 0.72
CA VAL A 71 4.08 -20.79 1.64
C VAL A 71 4.07 -21.69 2.87
N ALA A 72 5.22 -22.30 3.17
CA ALA A 72 5.34 -23.13 4.36
C ALA A 72 5.44 -22.21 5.58
N ASP A 73 4.33 -22.01 6.25
CA ASP A 73 4.22 -21.35 7.55
C ASP A 73 3.66 -22.34 8.58
N PRO A 74 4.50 -23.30 9.08
CA PRO A 74 4.04 -24.38 9.92
C PRO A 74 3.42 -23.92 11.25
N GLU A 75 3.81 -22.75 11.74
CA GLU A 75 3.36 -22.17 13.01
C GLU A 75 2.38 -21.01 12.80
N SER A 76 2.10 -20.66 11.55
CA SER A 76 1.20 -19.54 11.16
C SER A 76 1.67 -18.16 11.66
N GLU A 77 2.97 -18.00 11.91
CA GLU A 77 3.53 -16.75 12.40
C GLU A 77 3.50 -15.64 11.34
N GLU A 78 3.91 -15.96 10.12
CA GLU A 78 3.83 -15.01 8.98
C GLU A 78 2.38 -14.65 8.66
N TYR A 79 1.46 -15.61 8.76
CA TYR A 79 0.03 -15.34 8.62
C TYR A 79 -0.45 -14.34 9.68
N LEU A 80 -0.20 -14.63 10.93
CA LEU A 80 -0.62 -13.77 12.04
C LEU A 80 -0.01 -12.38 11.92
N TYR A 81 1.23 -12.29 11.45
CA TYR A 81 1.91 -11.03 11.22
C TYR A 81 1.26 -10.23 10.08
N LEU A 82 1.02 -10.86 8.92
CA LEU A 82 0.34 -10.22 7.78
C LEU A 82 -1.10 -9.81 8.14
N ASP A 83 -1.85 -10.68 8.79
CA ASP A 83 -3.21 -10.39 9.24
C ASP A 83 -3.24 -9.23 10.24
N ALA A 84 -2.26 -9.17 11.15
CA ALA A 84 -2.12 -8.07 12.08
C ALA A 84 -1.76 -6.75 11.37
N LEU A 85 -0.88 -6.77 10.37
CA LEU A 85 -0.56 -5.58 9.56
C LEU A 85 -1.78 -5.06 8.82
N VAL A 86 -2.50 -5.94 8.13
CA VAL A 86 -3.70 -5.57 7.37
C VAL A 86 -4.80 -5.02 8.29
N LYS A 87 -5.04 -5.66 9.43
CA LYS A 87 -6.11 -5.26 10.37
C LYS A 87 -5.77 -4.04 11.21
N SER A 88 -4.49 -3.78 11.49
CA SER A 88 -4.14 -2.75 12.46
C SER A 88 -4.10 -1.35 11.89
N ARG A 89 -3.72 -1.15 10.62
CA ARG A 89 -3.46 0.18 10.06
C ARG A 89 -3.66 0.33 8.56
N LEU A 90 -3.54 -0.73 7.78
CA LEU A 90 -3.93 -0.70 6.38
C LEU A 90 -5.46 -0.66 6.35
N PHE A 91 -6.01 0.26 5.59
CA PHE A 91 -7.47 0.41 5.49
C PHE A 91 -8.09 -0.93 5.08
N SER A 92 -9.06 -1.41 5.84
CA SER A 92 -9.72 -2.67 5.49
C SER A 92 -10.62 -2.53 4.26
N THR A 93 -11.02 -1.29 3.91
CA THR A 93 -11.85 -0.99 2.74
C THR A 93 -11.55 0.39 2.16
N ALA A 94 -11.83 0.57 0.86
CA ALA A 94 -11.76 1.86 0.19
C ALA A 94 -12.63 2.94 0.88
N ARG A 95 -13.77 2.55 1.45
CA ARG A 95 -14.66 3.44 2.20
C ARG A 95 -14.00 3.97 3.48
N GLU A 96 -13.28 3.14 4.20
CA GLU A 96 -12.53 3.55 5.40
C GLU A 96 -11.36 4.46 5.04
N ALA A 97 -10.66 4.16 3.95
CA ALA A 97 -9.61 5.02 3.41
C ALA A 97 -10.13 6.42 3.07
N GLU A 98 -11.25 6.51 2.35
CA GLU A 98 -11.91 7.80 2.05
C GLU A 98 -12.39 8.52 3.31
N ALA A 99 -12.93 7.77 4.27
CA ALA A 99 -13.38 8.35 5.55
C ALA A 99 -12.22 8.92 6.36
N LEU A 100 -11.05 8.26 6.35
CA LEU A 100 -9.86 8.77 7.01
C LEU A 100 -9.35 10.05 6.34
N ALA A 101 -9.27 10.10 5.01
CA ALA A 101 -8.92 11.30 4.28
C ALA A 101 -9.90 12.47 4.56
N ALA A 102 -11.20 12.16 4.68
CA ALA A 102 -12.23 13.16 4.98
C ALA A 102 -12.17 13.70 6.42
N LYS A 103 -11.61 12.94 7.36
CA LYS A 103 -11.46 13.35 8.76
C LYS A 103 -10.22 14.22 9.02
N ALA A 104 -9.28 14.29 8.10
CA ALA A 104 -8.13 15.15 8.24
C ALA A 104 -8.57 16.61 8.36
N GLY A 105 -8.12 17.30 9.40
CA GLY A 105 -8.47 18.70 9.66
C GLY A 105 -7.82 19.67 8.67
N ASP A 106 -6.67 19.28 8.13
CA ASP A 106 -5.93 20.05 7.13
C ASP A 106 -5.08 19.15 6.20
N GLU A 107 -4.38 19.78 5.25
CA GLU A 107 -3.51 19.10 4.29
C GLU A 107 -2.31 18.42 4.95
N ILE A 108 -1.80 18.96 6.05
CA ILE A 108 -0.65 18.40 6.78
C ILE A 108 -1.07 17.11 7.49
N GLU A 109 -2.24 17.09 8.13
CA GLU A 109 -2.79 15.87 8.73
C GLU A 109 -3.06 14.80 7.68
N ALA A 110 -3.60 15.16 6.51
CA ALA A 110 -3.80 14.25 5.41
C ALA A 110 -2.47 13.66 4.91
N LEU A 111 -1.43 14.49 4.75
CA LEU A 111 -0.09 14.01 4.38
C LEU A 111 0.54 13.12 5.45
N LYS A 112 0.36 13.42 6.74
CA LYS A 112 0.86 12.57 7.85
C LYS A 112 0.16 11.21 7.90
N SER A 113 -1.13 11.17 7.63
CA SER A 113 -1.88 9.91 7.51
C SER A 113 -1.42 9.09 6.31
N ALA A 114 -1.19 9.74 5.15
CA ALA A 114 -0.61 9.12 3.99
C ALA A 114 0.78 8.53 4.29
N LEU A 115 1.65 9.29 4.97
CA LEU A 115 2.99 8.82 5.35
C LEU A 115 2.95 7.56 6.23
N THR A 116 1.97 7.45 7.11
CA THR A 116 1.78 6.26 7.94
C THR A 116 1.33 5.08 7.08
N PHE A 117 0.37 5.29 6.18
CA PHE A 117 -0.09 4.28 5.26
C PHE A 117 1.04 3.71 4.40
N GLU A 118 1.85 4.57 3.76
CA GLU A 118 2.99 4.13 2.93
C GLU A 118 4.01 3.28 3.70
N LYS A 119 4.32 3.67 4.94
CA LYS A 119 5.25 2.89 5.79
C LYS A 119 4.68 1.51 6.13
N ASP A 120 3.40 1.42 6.43
CA ASP A 120 2.74 0.15 6.73
C ASP A 120 2.64 -0.72 5.46
N THR A 121 2.41 -0.11 4.28
CA THR A 121 2.44 -0.78 2.97
C THR A 121 3.83 -1.36 2.66
N ILE A 122 4.90 -0.62 2.92
CA ILE A 122 6.28 -1.13 2.76
C ILE A 122 6.51 -2.35 3.65
N LEU A 123 6.08 -2.33 4.91
CA LEU A 123 6.22 -3.47 5.82
C LEU A 123 5.47 -4.70 5.30
N PHE A 124 4.25 -4.50 4.79
CA PHE A 124 3.47 -5.58 4.16
C PHE A 124 4.19 -6.16 2.94
N PHE A 125 4.64 -5.33 2.02
CA PHE A 125 5.32 -5.79 0.80
C PHE A 125 6.68 -6.43 1.08
N GLN A 126 7.41 -6.00 2.10
CA GLN A 126 8.65 -6.67 2.53
C GLN A 126 8.36 -8.09 3.03
N THR A 127 7.30 -8.27 3.81
CA THR A 127 6.87 -9.60 4.26
C THR A 127 6.39 -10.44 3.08
N MET A 128 5.54 -9.87 2.21
CA MET A 128 5.11 -10.52 0.98
C MET A 128 6.29 -10.97 0.12
N LYS A 129 7.31 -10.12 -0.07
CA LYS A 129 8.52 -10.46 -0.82
C LYS A 129 9.24 -11.66 -0.20
N ALA A 130 9.36 -11.71 1.13
CA ALA A 130 10.05 -12.79 1.81
C ALA A 130 9.40 -14.17 1.55
N ILE A 131 8.10 -14.20 1.39
CA ILE A 131 7.32 -15.44 1.15
C ILE A 131 6.99 -15.69 -0.34
N THR A 132 7.31 -14.76 -1.24
CA THR A 132 7.06 -14.90 -2.68
C THR A 132 8.23 -15.61 -3.36
N ASP A 133 7.95 -16.68 -4.12
CA ASP A 133 8.96 -17.37 -4.95
C ASP A 133 9.45 -16.43 -6.06
N GLU A 134 10.73 -16.51 -6.41
CA GLU A 134 11.34 -15.68 -7.46
C GLU A 134 10.61 -15.80 -8.81
N ARG A 135 10.10 -16.99 -9.12
CA ARG A 135 9.36 -17.26 -10.35
C ARG A 135 7.94 -16.67 -10.35
N LEU A 136 7.45 -16.24 -9.21
CA LEU A 136 6.10 -15.67 -9.03
C LEU A 136 6.10 -14.13 -8.97
N GLY A 137 7.19 -13.47 -9.37
CA GLY A 137 7.22 -12.02 -9.48
C GLY A 137 7.88 -11.29 -8.30
N ARG A 138 8.79 -11.95 -7.57
CA ARG A 138 9.52 -11.35 -6.46
C ARG A 138 10.29 -10.09 -6.86
N SER A 139 10.84 -10.04 -8.08
CA SER A 139 11.53 -8.87 -8.61
C SER A 139 10.60 -7.68 -8.85
N GLU A 140 9.36 -7.93 -9.25
CA GLU A 140 8.34 -6.90 -9.41
C GLU A 140 7.91 -6.33 -8.05
N VAL A 141 7.75 -7.21 -7.04
CA VAL A 141 7.47 -6.78 -5.66
C VAL A 141 8.61 -5.91 -5.12
N ASP A 142 9.87 -6.27 -5.39
CA ASP A 142 11.04 -5.49 -4.98
C ASP A 142 11.03 -4.08 -5.59
N ARG A 143 10.72 -3.99 -6.88
CA ARG A 143 10.59 -2.69 -7.56
C ARG A 143 9.48 -1.83 -6.96
N ILE A 144 8.33 -2.41 -6.64
CA ILE A 144 7.24 -1.68 -5.99
C ILE A 144 7.68 -1.18 -4.62
N ILE A 145 8.36 -1.98 -3.79
CA ILE A 145 8.91 -1.54 -2.51
C ILE A 145 9.83 -0.31 -2.68
N GLU A 146 10.65 -0.28 -3.72
CA GLU A 146 11.49 0.89 -4.02
C GLU A 146 10.67 2.11 -4.42
N GLU A 147 9.56 1.92 -5.11
CA GLU A 147 8.63 3.00 -5.47
C GLU A 147 7.92 3.54 -4.23
N GLU A 148 7.48 2.69 -3.31
CA GLU A 148 6.90 3.08 -2.01
C GLU A 148 7.89 3.87 -1.14
N HIS A 149 9.18 3.51 -1.14
CA HIS A 149 10.20 4.33 -0.48
C HIS A 149 10.26 5.76 -1.06
N ARG A 150 10.10 5.92 -2.37
CA ARG A 150 10.04 7.24 -3.01
C ARG A 150 8.77 8.01 -2.62
N HIS A 151 7.63 7.32 -2.45
CA HIS A 151 6.39 7.90 -1.92
C HIS A 151 6.61 8.49 -0.53
N VAL A 152 7.21 7.73 0.39
CA VAL A 152 7.58 8.20 1.74
C VAL A 152 8.44 9.46 1.68
N VAL A 153 9.46 9.49 0.83
CA VAL A 153 10.34 10.66 0.66
C VAL A 153 9.56 11.86 0.12
N ARG A 154 8.70 11.65 -0.87
CA ARG A 154 7.90 12.69 -1.51
C ARG A 154 6.90 13.31 -0.53
N ILE A 155 6.16 12.49 0.21
CA ILE A 155 5.23 12.96 1.23
C ILE A 155 5.97 13.71 2.34
N SER A 156 7.11 13.19 2.80
CA SER A 156 7.91 13.86 3.83
C SER A 156 8.41 15.25 3.40
N LYS A 157 8.77 15.41 2.12
CA LYS A 157 9.12 16.73 1.56
C LYS A 157 7.89 17.67 1.54
N ALA A 158 6.73 17.16 1.10
CA ALA A 158 5.50 17.95 1.07
C ALA A 158 5.07 18.43 2.46
N ILE A 159 5.21 17.58 3.49
CA ILE A 159 4.94 17.97 4.88
C ILE A 159 5.87 19.13 5.30
N LYS A 160 7.18 19.01 5.09
CA LYS A 160 8.14 20.07 5.44
C LYS A 160 7.85 21.39 4.73
N GLU A 161 7.48 21.33 3.46
CA GLU A 161 7.13 22.52 2.67
C GLU A 161 5.84 23.17 3.17
N ALA A 162 4.84 22.37 3.54
CA ALA A 162 3.58 22.88 4.09
C ALA A 162 3.78 23.50 5.47
N GLU A 163 4.54 22.86 6.36
CA GLU A 163 4.87 23.38 7.70
C GLU A 163 5.71 24.66 7.62
N GLY A 164 6.67 24.76 6.68
CA GLY A 164 7.50 25.95 6.48
C GLY A 164 6.74 27.17 5.93
N LYS A 165 5.60 26.96 5.27
CA LYS A 165 4.72 28.05 4.80
C LYS A 165 3.80 28.60 5.89
N GLY A 166 3.45 27.78 6.88
CA GLY A 166 2.62 28.19 8.02
C GLY A 166 3.35 29.00 9.08
N SER A 167 4.68 29.06 9.01
CA SER A 167 5.55 29.80 9.97
C SER A 167 5.99 31.17 9.49
N ARG A 168 5.44 31.67 8.40
CA ARG A 168 5.67 33.03 7.86
C ARG A 168 4.35 33.80 7.82
#